data_45d816a3ff90d55474933e69b34ccdf0
#
_entry.id   45d816a3ff90d55474933e69b34ccdf0
#
_cell.length_a   1.000
_cell.length_b   1.000
_cell.length_c   1.000
_cell.angle_alpha   90.00
_cell.angle_beta   90.00
_cell.angle_gamma   90.00
#
_symmetry.space_group_name_H-M   'P 1'
#
loop_
_entity.id
_entity.type
_entity.pdbx_description
1 polymer ?
#
loop_
_entity_poly.entity_id
_entity_poly.type
_entity_poly.pdbx_seq_one_letter_code
_entity_poly.pdbx_strand_id
1 'polypeptide(L)'
;LKGSLIYIGFVHPAIVHACSRICAFMAKPTHRSYALAKRILMWLDGRKHLGVTFGGPQYRSVSDLLPQRQVKTPMDPLRDGSLSCCVDSDLNGRPLPQATADEAAVAPPDRASSRSQLGYSFSIAGGCFEAISRRQHSVALDSAAAETFAASSAAAQLINIRGVLRFITFGVLGDAPVPVWCDNEV
;
A
#
# COMPACT_ATOMS: atom_id res chain seq x y z
N LEU A 1 17.65 -2.51 12.35
CA LEU A 1 16.30 -3.08 12.44
C LEU A 1 15.31 -2.42 11.48
N LYS A 2 15.15 -1.07 11.48
CA LYS A 2 14.18 -0.38 10.61
C LYS A 2 14.52 -0.54 9.12
N GLY A 3 15.78 -0.41 8.74
CA GLY A 3 16.23 -0.63 7.37
C GLY A 3 15.96 -2.06 6.88
N SER A 4 16.18 -3.06 7.74
CA SER A 4 15.88 -4.45 7.43
C SER A 4 14.38 -4.67 7.20
N LEU A 5 13.51 -4.02 7.99
CA LEU A 5 12.05 -4.10 7.81
C LEU A 5 11.59 -3.47 6.50
N ILE A 6 12.20 -2.36 6.07
CA ILE A 6 11.92 -1.75 4.76
C ILE A 6 12.26 -2.74 3.65
N TYR A 7 13.43 -3.39 3.75
CA TYR A 7 13.83 -4.39 2.77
C TYR A 7 12.86 -5.58 2.71
N ILE A 8 12.41 -6.08 3.87
CA ILE A 8 11.40 -7.13 3.93
C ILE A 8 10.07 -6.66 3.31
N GLY A 9 9.75 -5.38 3.42
CA GLY A 9 8.54 -4.80 2.80
C GLY A 9 8.47 -4.99 1.28
N PHE A 10 9.60 -5.08 0.58
CA PHE A 10 9.60 -5.37 -0.87
C PHE A 10 9.10 -6.78 -1.20
N VAL A 11 9.28 -7.74 -0.30
CA VAL A 11 8.83 -9.13 -0.48
C VAL A 11 7.55 -9.45 0.31
N HIS A 12 7.18 -8.59 1.26
CA HIS A 12 5.99 -8.71 2.08
C HIS A 12 5.14 -7.44 2.04
N PRO A 13 4.30 -7.26 1.02
CA PRO A 13 3.49 -6.05 0.84
C PRO A 13 2.64 -5.68 2.06
N ALA A 14 2.18 -6.67 2.82
CA ALA A 14 1.32 -6.46 3.99
C ALA A 14 1.93 -5.61 5.12
N ILE A 15 3.27 -5.50 5.19
CA ILE A 15 3.93 -4.70 6.23
C ILE A 15 4.35 -3.30 5.76
N VAL A 16 4.20 -2.98 4.48
CA VAL A 16 4.72 -1.74 3.87
C VAL A 16 4.19 -0.50 4.57
N HIS A 17 2.88 -0.44 4.85
CA HIS A 17 2.29 0.70 5.56
C HIS A 17 2.87 0.85 6.97
N ALA A 18 2.94 -0.24 7.74
CA ALA A 18 3.49 -0.22 9.09
C ALA A 18 4.97 0.20 9.09
N CYS A 19 5.76 -0.27 8.12
CA CYS A 19 7.15 0.14 7.94
C CYS A 19 7.26 1.63 7.60
N SER A 20 6.43 2.15 6.70
CA SER A 20 6.38 3.56 6.35
C SER A 20 6.13 4.45 7.58
N ARG A 21 5.19 4.05 8.44
CA ARG A 21 4.89 4.76 9.69
C ARG A 21 6.06 4.79 10.67
N ILE A 22 6.82 3.71 10.78
CA ILE A 22 8.00 3.64 11.66
C ILE A 22 9.16 4.45 11.07
N CYS A 23 9.28 4.54 9.76
CA CYS A 23 10.34 5.28 9.08
C CYS A 23 10.32 6.77 9.42
N ALA A 24 9.16 7.35 9.72
CA ALA A 24 9.06 8.73 10.18
C ALA A 24 9.89 9.04 11.45
N PHE A 25 10.24 8.00 12.23
CA PHE A 25 11.03 8.12 13.47
C PHE A 25 12.47 7.64 13.32
N MET A 26 12.99 7.51 12.08
CA MET A 26 14.36 6.99 11.89
C MET A 26 15.43 7.93 12.43
N ALA A 27 15.25 9.24 12.24
CA ALA A 27 16.23 10.24 12.68
C ALA A 27 16.28 10.39 14.22
N LYS A 28 15.13 10.23 14.88
CA LYS A 28 14.98 10.30 16.35
C LYS A 28 14.14 9.12 16.83
N PRO A 29 14.74 7.95 17.07
CA PRO A 29 14.01 6.75 17.47
C PRO A 29 13.49 6.90 18.90
N THR A 30 12.23 6.53 19.13
CA THR A 30 11.59 6.46 20.44
C THR A 30 11.47 4.99 20.88
N HIS A 31 11.30 4.74 22.18
CA HIS A 31 10.97 3.41 22.71
C HIS A 31 9.74 2.81 22.05
N ARG A 32 8.73 3.65 21.79
CA ARG A 32 7.50 3.25 21.11
C ARG A 32 7.75 2.83 19.67
N SER A 33 8.55 3.58 18.90
CA SER A 33 8.89 3.21 17.52
C SER A 33 9.67 1.90 17.45
N TYR A 34 10.48 1.61 18.48
CA TYR A 34 11.17 0.33 18.62
C TYR A 34 10.20 -0.81 18.96
N ALA A 35 9.26 -0.57 19.89
CA ALA A 35 8.23 -1.56 20.21
C ALA A 35 7.34 -1.90 19.00
N LEU A 36 6.99 -0.90 18.19
CA LEU A 36 6.25 -1.11 16.93
C LEU A 36 7.07 -1.96 15.94
N ALA A 37 8.37 -1.69 15.81
CA ALA A 37 9.25 -2.51 14.96
C ALA A 37 9.31 -3.97 15.43
N LYS A 38 9.39 -4.21 16.75
CA LYS A 38 9.30 -5.57 17.30
C LYS A 38 7.96 -6.24 16.99
N ARG A 39 6.84 -5.51 17.06
CA ARG A 39 5.52 -6.03 16.71
C ARG A 39 5.45 -6.52 15.27
N ILE A 40 6.06 -5.78 14.33
CA ILE A 40 6.12 -6.21 12.93
C ILE A 40 6.90 -7.52 12.81
N LEU A 41 8.04 -7.65 13.50
CA LEU A 41 8.81 -8.90 13.50
C LEU A 41 8.04 -10.07 14.09
N MET A 42 7.34 -9.87 15.21
CA MET A 42 6.47 -10.91 15.81
C MET A 42 5.34 -11.31 14.85
N TRP A 43 4.76 -10.34 14.15
CA TRP A 43 3.73 -10.61 13.16
C TRP A 43 4.27 -11.44 11.99
N LEU A 44 5.47 -11.11 11.49
CA LEU A 44 6.15 -11.86 10.43
C LEU A 44 6.50 -13.28 10.89
N ASP A 45 7.03 -13.43 12.10
CA ASP A 45 7.36 -14.77 12.63
C ASP A 45 6.13 -15.67 12.73
N GLY A 46 5.01 -15.13 13.25
CA GLY A 46 3.74 -15.86 13.31
C GLY A 46 3.15 -16.22 11.95
N ARG A 47 3.64 -15.62 10.86
CA ARG A 47 3.15 -15.78 9.48
C ARG A 47 4.22 -16.20 8.48
N LYS A 48 5.35 -16.69 8.94
CA LYS A 48 6.48 -17.11 8.09
C LYS A 48 6.14 -18.21 7.07
N HIS A 49 5.02 -18.90 7.29
CA HIS A 49 4.53 -19.94 6.38
C HIS A 49 3.52 -19.40 5.35
N LEU A 50 3.11 -18.12 5.46
CA LEU A 50 2.21 -17.49 4.52
C LEU A 50 3.03 -16.77 3.45
N GLY A 51 2.82 -17.16 2.22
CA GLY A 51 3.38 -16.50 1.04
C GLY A 51 2.32 -15.75 0.26
N VAL A 52 2.73 -15.08 -0.79
CA VAL A 52 1.84 -14.53 -1.80
C VAL A 52 1.56 -15.64 -2.81
N THR A 53 0.28 -15.93 -3.04
CA THR A 53 -0.14 -16.93 -4.03
C THR A 53 -0.58 -16.24 -5.30
N PHE A 54 -0.07 -16.68 -6.43
CA PHE A 54 -0.45 -16.23 -7.76
C PHE A 54 -1.23 -17.34 -8.47
N GLY A 55 -2.41 -17.03 -9.01
CA GLY A 55 -3.16 -17.93 -9.88
C GLY A 55 -3.59 -19.27 -9.28
N GLY A 56 -3.87 -19.37 -8.01
CA GLY A 56 -4.28 -20.62 -7.36
C GLY A 56 -5.78 -20.94 -7.51
N PRO A 57 -6.16 -22.25 -7.52
CA PRO A 57 -7.56 -22.67 -7.62
C PRO A 57 -8.42 -22.26 -6.41
N GLN A 58 -7.81 -21.84 -5.32
CA GLN A 58 -8.48 -21.34 -4.11
C GLN A 58 -8.66 -19.81 -4.12
N TYR A 59 -8.40 -19.20 -5.25
CA TYR A 59 -8.48 -17.76 -5.38
C TYR A 59 -9.96 -17.32 -5.26
N ARG A 60 -10.31 -16.77 -4.11
CA ARG A 60 -11.58 -16.09 -3.93
C ARG A 60 -11.48 -14.71 -4.56
N SER A 61 -12.46 -14.39 -5.39
CA SER A 61 -12.59 -13.04 -5.93
C SER A 61 -12.61 -12.02 -4.80
N VAL A 62 -12.05 -10.82 -5.02
CA VAL A 62 -12.20 -9.71 -4.07
C VAL A 62 -13.68 -9.41 -3.83
N SER A 63 -14.55 -9.66 -4.80
CA SER A 63 -16.02 -9.61 -4.64
C SER A 63 -16.54 -10.51 -3.53
N ASP A 64 -15.87 -11.63 -3.21
CA ASP A 64 -16.26 -12.54 -2.13
C ASP A 64 -15.81 -12.04 -0.75
N LEU A 65 -14.88 -11.10 -0.70
CA LEU A 65 -14.32 -10.52 0.52
C LEU A 65 -14.93 -9.16 0.86
N LEU A 66 -15.52 -8.49 -0.12
CA LEU A 66 -16.23 -7.24 0.09
C LEU A 66 -17.70 -7.51 0.36
N PRO A 67 -18.33 -6.82 1.33
CA PRO A 67 -19.78 -6.90 1.47
C PRO A 67 -20.41 -6.55 0.11
N GLN A 68 -21.29 -7.41 -0.38
CA GLN A 68 -21.88 -7.43 -1.73
C GLN A 68 -22.50 -6.07 -2.13
N ARG A 69 -21.68 -5.08 -2.39
CA ARG A 69 -22.05 -3.96 -3.23
C ARG A 69 -21.83 -4.41 -4.67
N GLN A 70 -22.91 -4.45 -5.42
CA GLN A 70 -22.98 -4.90 -6.80
C GLN A 70 -22.06 -4.05 -7.70
N VAL A 71 -20.78 -4.34 -7.69
CA VAL A 71 -19.89 -3.86 -8.74
C VAL A 71 -20.06 -4.83 -9.90
N LYS A 72 -21.00 -4.51 -10.78
CA LYS A 72 -21.11 -5.13 -12.10
C LYS A 72 -19.94 -4.69 -12.96
N THR A 73 -18.78 -5.28 -12.76
CA THR A 73 -17.67 -5.14 -13.71
C THR A 73 -17.69 -6.36 -14.63
N PRO A 74 -17.68 -6.17 -15.96
CA PRO A 74 -17.74 -7.25 -16.95
C PRO A 74 -16.47 -8.13 -16.97
N MET A 75 -15.39 -7.72 -16.29
CA MET A 75 -14.14 -8.46 -16.17
C MET A 75 -13.79 -8.60 -14.70
N ASP A 76 -13.63 -9.82 -14.23
CA ASP A 76 -12.95 -10.09 -12.97
C ASP A 76 -11.46 -10.16 -13.28
N PRO A 77 -10.71 -9.04 -13.13
CA PRO A 77 -9.30 -8.96 -13.53
C PRO A 77 -8.43 -9.91 -12.73
N LEU A 78 -8.99 -10.51 -11.70
CA LEU A 78 -8.30 -11.39 -10.79
C LEU A 78 -8.38 -12.85 -11.27
N ARG A 79 -9.35 -13.19 -12.11
CA ARG A 79 -9.49 -14.53 -12.70
C ARG A 79 -8.56 -14.78 -13.87
N ASP A 80 -8.21 -13.74 -14.63
CA ASP A 80 -7.60 -13.87 -15.95
C ASP A 80 -6.09 -13.59 -15.97
N GLY A 81 -5.43 -13.58 -14.83
CA GLY A 81 -4.00 -13.21 -14.75
C GLY A 81 -3.72 -11.74 -15.02
N SER A 82 -4.76 -10.91 -15.05
CA SER A 82 -4.64 -9.49 -15.34
C SER A 82 -3.99 -8.72 -14.19
N LEU A 83 -3.33 -7.63 -14.56
CA LEU A 83 -2.80 -6.64 -13.63
C LEU A 83 -3.96 -5.82 -13.05
N SER A 84 -3.92 -5.55 -11.75
CA SER A 84 -4.86 -4.65 -11.06
C SER A 84 -4.15 -3.74 -10.08
N CYS A 85 -4.75 -2.60 -9.78
CA CYS A 85 -4.22 -1.62 -8.86
C CYS A 85 -5.32 -1.22 -7.86
N CYS A 86 -4.97 -1.19 -6.57
CA CYS A 86 -5.81 -0.59 -5.53
C CYS A 86 -5.10 0.66 -5.01
N VAL A 87 -5.87 1.73 -4.82
CA VAL A 87 -5.38 3.04 -4.40
C VAL A 87 -6.20 3.52 -3.21
N ASP A 88 -5.53 4.11 -2.25
CA ASP A 88 -6.14 4.71 -1.07
C ASP A 88 -5.33 5.92 -0.60
N SER A 89 -5.97 6.83 0.11
CA SER A 89 -5.34 8.02 0.66
C SER A 89 -5.97 8.41 1.99
N ASP A 90 -5.15 8.56 3.02
CA ASP A 90 -5.58 9.06 4.33
C ASP A 90 -5.28 10.56 4.43
N LEU A 91 -6.35 11.39 4.41
CA LEU A 91 -6.23 12.85 4.50
C LEU A 91 -5.60 13.24 5.85
N ASN A 92 -4.58 14.09 5.80
CA ASN A 92 -3.82 14.58 6.96
C ASN A 92 -3.09 13.51 7.79
N GLY A 93 -3.11 12.26 7.37
CA GLY A 93 -2.47 11.14 8.05
C GLY A 93 -2.86 11.07 9.53
N ARG A 94 -3.48 10.00 10.00
CA ARG A 94 -3.84 9.89 11.43
C ARG A 94 -2.61 10.13 12.30
N PRO A 95 -2.68 11.08 13.25
CA PRO A 95 -1.61 11.20 14.24
C PRO A 95 -1.43 9.84 14.92
N LEU A 96 -0.18 9.44 15.16
CA LEU A 96 0.04 8.29 16.04
C LEU A 96 -0.69 8.55 17.36
N PRO A 97 -1.32 7.52 17.98
CA PRO A 97 -2.02 7.68 19.24
C PRO A 97 -1.12 8.44 20.23
N GLN A 98 -1.72 9.38 20.95
CA GLN A 98 -1.03 10.41 21.74
C GLN A 98 0.24 9.89 22.42
N ALA A 99 1.35 10.49 22.03
CA ALA A 99 2.62 10.28 22.71
C ALA A 99 2.49 10.82 24.14
N THR A 100 3.16 10.17 25.09
CA THR A 100 3.40 10.76 26.41
C THR A 100 4.06 12.13 26.24
N ALA A 101 3.96 13.01 27.24
CA ALA A 101 4.53 14.35 27.16
C ALA A 101 6.01 14.36 26.72
N ASP A 102 6.78 13.36 27.18
CA ASP A 102 8.20 13.18 26.82
C ASP A 102 8.39 12.79 25.36
N GLU A 103 7.47 12.00 24.79
CA GLU A 103 7.50 11.63 23.37
C GLU A 103 6.99 12.77 22.47
N ALA A 104 6.16 13.68 22.99
CA ALA A 104 5.71 14.85 22.26
C ALA A 104 6.86 15.82 21.99
N ALA A 105 7.82 15.94 22.89
CA ALA A 105 9.01 16.75 22.73
C ALA A 105 9.97 16.21 21.67
N VAL A 106 9.92 14.90 21.38
CA VAL A 106 10.77 14.21 20.39
C VAL A 106 10.03 13.97 19.07
N ALA A 107 8.75 14.35 18.99
CA ALA A 107 8.02 14.18 17.75
C ALA A 107 8.71 14.92 16.60
N PRO A 108 8.84 14.29 15.42
CA PRO A 108 9.41 14.98 14.29
C PRO A 108 8.60 16.24 13.99
N PRO A 109 9.23 17.35 13.55
CA PRO A 109 8.58 18.62 13.23
C PRO A 109 7.43 18.48 12.20
N ASP A 110 7.37 17.36 11.53
CA ASP A 110 6.33 16.96 10.59
C ASP A 110 4.95 16.66 11.20
N ARG A 111 4.78 16.72 12.53
CA ARG A 111 3.44 16.73 13.12
C ARG A 111 2.59 17.91 12.66
N ALA A 112 3.24 18.99 12.27
CA ALA A 112 2.59 20.17 11.71
C ALA A 112 2.36 20.05 10.19
N SER A 113 2.89 19.04 9.51
CA SER A 113 2.64 18.86 8.09
C SER A 113 1.30 18.15 7.91
N SER A 114 0.32 18.87 7.42
CA SER A 114 -0.98 18.38 6.98
C SER A 114 -0.90 17.52 5.70
N ARG A 115 0.23 16.85 5.49
CA ARG A 115 0.44 15.99 4.32
C ARG A 115 -0.23 14.65 4.49
N SER A 116 -1.05 14.30 3.53
CA SER A 116 -1.74 13.02 3.46
C SER A 116 -0.79 11.84 3.27
N GLN A 117 -1.21 10.68 3.72
CA GLN A 117 -0.53 9.41 3.44
C GLN A 117 -1.18 8.79 2.20
N LEU A 118 -0.43 8.52 1.17
CA LEU A 118 -0.91 7.75 0.04
C LEU A 118 -0.49 6.29 0.15
N GLY A 119 -1.33 5.41 -0.35
CA GLY A 119 -1.09 4.00 -0.50
C GLY A 119 -1.59 3.49 -1.84
N TYR A 120 -0.85 2.59 -2.44
CA TYR A 120 -1.33 1.80 -3.56
C TYR A 120 -0.63 0.46 -3.62
N SER A 121 -1.31 -0.51 -4.23
CA SER A 121 -0.79 -1.85 -4.41
C SER A 121 -1.10 -2.38 -5.81
N PHE A 122 -0.21 -3.20 -6.32
CA PHE A 122 -0.36 -3.86 -7.60
C PHE A 122 -0.44 -5.37 -7.40
N SER A 123 -1.40 -5.97 -8.07
CA SER A 123 -1.63 -7.40 -8.03
C SER A 123 -1.70 -7.97 -9.44
N ILE A 124 -1.19 -9.18 -9.61
CA ILE A 124 -1.31 -9.96 -10.83
C ILE A 124 -1.79 -11.35 -10.49
N ALA A 125 -2.76 -11.88 -11.23
CA ALA A 125 -3.37 -13.17 -10.93
C ALA A 125 -3.74 -13.33 -9.45
N GLY A 126 -4.21 -12.24 -8.81
CA GLY A 126 -4.61 -12.18 -7.43
C GLY A 126 -3.51 -12.06 -6.39
N GLY A 127 -2.28 -12.22 -6.76
CA GLY A 127 -1.14 -12.03 -5.87
C GLY A 127 -0.66 -10.58 -5.86
N CYS A 128 -0.64 -9.95 -4.69
CA CYS A 128 -0.03 -8.63 -4.55
C CYS A 128 1.50 -8.75 -4.58
N PHE A 129 2.13 -8.17 -5.59
CA PHE A 129 3.58 -8.24 -5.76
C PHE A 129 4.31 -6.94 -5.39
N GLU A 130 3.60 -5.82 -5.36
CA GLU A 130 4.16 -4.53 -4.96
C GLU A 130 3.13 -3.74 -4.18
N ALA A 131 3.56 -3.11 -3.10
CA ALA A 131 2.78 -2.13 -2.38
C ALA A 131 3.66 -0.94 -1.99
N ILE A 132 3.08 0.23 -2.03
CA ILE A 132 3.74 1.49 -1.65
C ILE A 132 2.86 2.20 -0.65
N SER A 133 3.50 2.73 0.39
CA SER A 133 2.85 3.62 1.34
C SER A 133 3.85 4.72 1.71
N ARG A 134 3.50 5.97 1.41
CA ARG A 134 4.37 7.12 1.66
C ARG A 134 3.56 8.39 1.89
N ARG A 135 4.19 9.38 2.51
CA ARG A 135 3.60 10.72 2.58
C ARG A 135 3.59 11.39 1.21
N GLN A 136 2.54 12.12 0.94
CA GLN A 136 2.45 12.98 -0.24
C GLN A 136 3.48 14.10 -0.15
N HIS A 137 3.98 14.53 -1.30
CA HIS A 137 4.94 15.65 -1.38
C HIS A 137 4.28 16.99 -1.13
N SER A 138 3.01 17.13 -1.49
CA SER A 138 2.18 18.32 -1.33
C SER A 138 1.11 18.12 -0.25
N VAL A 139 0.58 19.21 0.25
CA VAL A 139 -0.59 19.22 1.13
C VAL A 139 -1.84 19.14 0.24
N ALA A 140 -2.70 18.17 0.50
CA ALA A 140 -4.00 18.09 -0.13
C ALA A 140 -4.98 19.01 0.62
N LEU A 141 -5.82 19.72 -0.12
CA LEU A 141 -6.81 20.63 0.44
C LEU A 141 -8.02 19.88 1.02
N ASP A 142 -8.35 18.76 0.41
CA ASP A 142 -9.46 17.89 0.76
C ASP A 142 -9.14 16.42 0.48
N SER A 143 -10.06 15.51 0.80
CA SER A 143 -9.90 14.08 0.56
C SER A 143 -9.83 13.75 -0.93
N ALA A 144 -10.65 14.39 -1.76
CA ALA A 144 -10.67 14.15 -3.20
C ALA A 144 -9.32 14.53 -3.85
N ALA A 145 -8.72 15.67 -3.43
CA ALA A 145 -7.38 16.04 -3.87
C ALA A 145 -6.33 15.01 -3.41
N ALA A 146 -6.42 14.53 -2.15
CA ALA A 146 -5.49 13.53 -1.63
C ALA A 146 -5.55 12.23 -2.44
N GLU A 147 -6.73 11.78 -2.79
CA GLU A 147 -6.94 10.59 -3.61
C GLU A 147 -6.52 10.76 -5.05
N THR A 148 -6.78 11.92 -5.64
CA THR A 148 -6.31 12.25 -6.98
C THR A 148 -4.78 12.19 -7.04
N PHE A 149 -4.07 12.67 -6.02
CA PHE A 149 -2.61 12.53 -5.93
C PHE A 149 -2.17 11.07 -5.80
N ALA A 150 -2.89 10.28 -5.02
CA ALA A 150 -2.58 8.86 -4.87
C ALA A 150 -2.81 8.11 -6.20
N ALA A 151 -3.95 8.33 -6.84
CA ALA A 151 -4.29 7.73 -8.14
C ALA A 151 -3.30 8.14 -9.24
N SER A 152 -2.91 9.41 -9.30
CA SER A 152 -1.91 9.90 -10.25
C SER A 152 -0.54 9.23 -10.04
N SER A 153 -0.13 9.08 -8.77
CA SER A 153 1.13 8.40 -8.43
C SER A 153 1.10 6.92 -8.81
N ALA A 154 -0.03 6.25 -8.55
CA ALA A 154 -0.26 4.86 -8.92
C ALA A 154 -0.27 4.68 -10.44
N ALA A 155 -0.94 5.58 -11.18
CA ALA A 155 -0.99 5.53 -12.64
C ALA A 155 0.40 5.67 -13.27
N ALA A 156 1.24 6.57 -12.76
CA ALA A 156 2.61 6.73 -13.24
C ALA A 156 3.43 5.44 -13.03
N GLN A 157 3.33 4.80 -11.86
CA GLN A 157 3.99 3.53 -11.60
C GLN A 157 3.42 2.39 -12.45
N LEU A 158 2.11 2.37 -12.65
CA LEU A 158 1.43 1.39 -13.47
C LEU A 158 1.91 1.38 -14.92
N ILE A 159 2.17 2.55 -15.50
CA ILE A 159 2.73 2.67 -16.86
C ILE A 159 4.09 1.95 -16.93
N ASN A 160 4.95 2.14 -15.92
CA ASN A 160 6.24 1.46 -15.86
C ASN A 160 6.09 -0.06 -15.73
N ILE A 161 5.22 -0.51 -14.83
CA ILE A 161 4.94 -1.95 -14.63
C ILE A 161 4.41 -2.58 -15.91
N ARG A 162 3.48 -1.93 -16.60
CA ARG A 162 2.97 -2.40 -17.90
C ARG A 162 4.09 -2.52 -18.93
N GLY A 163 4.98 -1.55 -18.99
CA GLY A 163 6.14 -1.61 -19.89
C GLY A 163 7.03 -2.83 -19.62
N VAL A 164 7.32 -3.09 -18.34
CA VAL A 164 8.10 -4.27 -17.94
C VAL A 164 7.36 -5.56 -18.26
N LEU A 165 6.07 -5.67 -17.90
CA LEU A 165 5.26 -6.86 -18.19
C LEU A 165 5.17 -7.13 -19.69
N ARG A 166 4.95 -6.10 -20.50
CA ARG A 166 4.92 -6.21 -21.94
C ARG A 166 6.24 -6.74 -22.50
N PHE A 167 7.36 -6.27 -21.96
CA PHE A 167 8.69 -6.74 -22.36
C PHE A 167 8.93 -8.20 -21.99
N ILE A 168 8.71 -8.58 -20.72
CA ILE A 168 9.03 -9.95 -20.26
C ILE A 168 8.05 -11.02 -20.77
N THR A 169 6.84 -10.62 -21.15
CA THR A 169 5.82 -11.55 -21.67
C THR A 169 5.67 -11.48 -23.19
N PHE A 170 6.61 -10.83 -23.89
CA PHE A 170 6.57 -10.65 -25.34
C PHE A 170 5.24 -10.08 -25.85
N GLY A 171 4.63 -9.15 -25.09
CA GLY A 171 3.38 -8.49 -25.46
C GLY A 171 2.10 -9.23 -25.02
N VAL A 172 2.19 -10.40 -24.42
CA VAL A 172 1.00 -11.15 -23.97
C VAL A 172 0.26 -10.44 -22.84
N LEU A 173 1.01 -9.83 -21.93
CA LEU A 173 0.45 -9.00 -20.85
C LEU A 173 0.81 -7.52 -21.07
N GLY A 174 -0.07 -6.62 -20.69
CA GLY A 174 0.21 -5.20 -20.70
C GLY A 174 -0.56 -4.38 -21.73
N ASP A 175 -1.29 -4.99 -22.65
CA ASP A 175 -2.11 -4.25 -23.62
C ASP A 175 -3.56 -4.04 -23.16
N ALA A 176 -4.05 -4.91 -22.26
CA ALA A 176 -5.38 -4.74 -21.69
C ALA A 176 -5.47 -3.51 -20.75
N PRO A 177 -6.62 -2.85 -20.68
CA PRO A 177 -6.88 -1.84 -19.66
C PRO A 177 -6.67 -2.40 -18.26
N VAL A 178 -6.01 -1.64 -17.39
CA VAL A 178 -5.78 -2.06 -16.00
C VAL A 178 -6.80 -1.39 -15.11
N PRO A 179 -7.63 -2.14 -14.37
CA PRO A 179 -8.57 -1.57 -13.43
C PRO A 179 -7.80 -0.95 -12.26
N VAL A 180 -8.19 0.27 -11.92
CA VAL A 180 -7.72 0.99 -10.73
C VAL A 180 -8.91 1.12 -9.79
N TRP A 181 -8.79 0.55 -8.61
CA TRP A 181 -9.81 0.55 -7.57
C TRP A 181 -9.50 1.64 -6.56
N CYS A 182 -10.47 2.50 -6.32
CA CYS A 182 -10.44 3.50 -5.26
C CYS A 182 -11.70 3.29 -4.41
N ASP A 183 -11.61 3.43 -3.09
CA ASP A 183 -12.72 3.17 -2.19
C ASP A 183 -13.66 4.38 -2.02
N ASN A 184 -13.36 5.50 -2.69
CA ASN A 184 -14.17 6.69 -2.59
C ASN A 184 -15.57 6.48 -3.19
N GLU A 185 -16.56 6.66 -2.35
CA GLU A 185 -17.93 6.85 -2.79
C GLU A 185 -18.10 8.30 -3.23
N VAL A 186 -18.18 8.52 -4.54
CA VAL A 186 -18.62 9.79 -5.12
C VAL A 186 -20.13 9.84 -5.10
#